data_404757318d692e1aa62e85514fc59aa5
#
_entry.id   404757318d692e1aa62e85514fc59aa5
#
_cell.length_a   1.000
_cell.length_b   1.000
_cell.length_c   1.000
_cell.angle_alpha   90.00
_cell.angle_beta   90.00
_cell.angle_gamma   90.00
#
_symmetry.space_group_name_H-M   'P 1'
#
loop_
_entity.id
_entity.type
_entity.pdbx_description
1 polymer ?
#
loop_
_entity_poly.entity_id
_entity_poly.type
_entity_poly.pdbx_seq_one_letter_code
_entity_poly.pdbx_strand_id
1 'polypeptide(L)'
;MNHYVMDYETLSNCFVGVFEHYKTEETKIFVIHDLKNDYDSFIEFLEQNEQHKEWHISYNGLAFDAQVTHYIIKNRDMFKNLSGCAIAEAIYQYAQETITKVNKNEFPEFALWEMSIGQIDLFKMHHWDNPAKRSSLKWIQYSMDWNNILDMPIHHETKIKTQEQIDTIIEYCVNDVKSTKNIFIKSESQIKL
;
A
#
# COMPACT_ATOMS: atom_id res chain seq x y z
N MET A 1 -2.51 6.46 -19.87
CA MET A 1 -2.47 6.66 -18.41
C MET A 1 -2.00 5.36 -17.80
N ASN A 2 -1.02 5.41 -16.90
CA ASN A 2 -0.50 4.25 -16.20
C ASN A 2 -1.07 4.27 -14.80
N HIS A 3 -2.04 3.41 -14.50
CA HIS A 3 -2.57 3.25 -13.16
C HIS A 3 -1.92 2.01 -12.54
N TYR A 4 -1.74 2.01 -11.23
CA TYR A 4 -1.08 0.93 -10.53
C TYR A 4 -1.96 0.36 -9.43
N VAL A 5 -2.11 -0.95 -9.42
CA VAL A 5 -2.62 -1.67 -8.25
C VAL A 5 -1.48 -1.76 -7.25
N MET A 6 -1.72 -1.39 -6.00
CA MET A 6 -0.65 -1.27 -5.02
C MET A 6 -1.05 -1.74 -3.63
N ASP A 7 -0.04 -2.05 -2.85
CA ASP A 7 -0.15 -2.39 -1.45
C ASP A 7 1.17 -2.07 -0.73
N TYR A 8 1.09 -1.84 0.59
CA TYR A 8 2.23 -1.53 1.45
C TYR A 8 2.33 -2.48 2.63
N GLU A 9 3.57 -2.90 2.93
CA GLU A 9 3.91 -3.56 4.17
C GLU A 9 4.80 -2.66 5.02
N THR A 10 4.31 -2.32 6.20
CA THR A 10 5.00 -1.46 7.15
C THR A 10 5.43 -2.25 8.38
N LEU A 11 6.74 -2.41 8.57
CA LEU A 11 7.34 -3.07 9.72
C LEU A 11 8.21 -2.08 10.49
N SER A 12 8.56 -2.41 11.72
CA SER A 12 9.25 -1.50 12.67
C SER A 12 10.58 -0.90 12.15
N ASN A 13 11.21 -1.50 11.15
CA ASN A 13 12.43 -0.99 10.51
C ASN A 13 12.54 -1.33 9.01
N CYS A 14 11.44 -1.77 8.40
CA CYS A 14 11.40 -2.11 6.98
C CYS A 14 10.07 -1.67 6.38
N PHE A 15 10.12 -1.04 5.24
CA PHE A 15 8.97 -0.72 4.42
C PHE A 15 9.10 -1.41 3.07
N VAL A 16 8.02 -1.99 2.59
CA VAL A 16 7.91 -2.54 1.24
C VAL A 16 6.68 -1.96 0.56
N GLY A 17 6.87 -1.43 -0.64
CA GLY A 17 5.78 -0.98 -1.51
C GLY A 17 5.81 -1.75 -2.83
N VAL A 18 4.68 -2.31 -3.23
CA VAL A 18 4.52 -3.03 -4.49
C VAL A 18 3.47 -2.36 -5.35
N PHE A 19 3.79 -2.15 -6.62
CA PHE A 19 2.93 -1.53 -7.61
C PHE A 19 2.91 -2.38 -8.87
N GLU A 20 1.77 -2.89 -9.27
CA GLU A 20 1.60 -3.61 -10.52
C GLU A 20 0.73 -2.80 -11.48
N HIS A 21 1.22 -2.59 -12.70
CA HIS A 21 0.45 -1.88 -13.70
C HIS A 21 -0.88 -2.59 -14.00
N TYR A 22 -1.99 -1.84 -14.03
CA TYR A 22 -3.33 -2.41 -14.03
C TYR A 22 -3.68 -3.24 -15.28
N LYS A 23 -3.02 -2.99 -16.42
CA LYS A 23 -3.24 -3.72 -17.68
C LYS A 23 -2.13 -4.68 -18.06
N THR A 24 -0.96 -4.53 -17.48
CA THR A 24 0.21 -5.36 -17.80
C THR A 24 0.67 -6.12 -16.55
N GLU A 25 1.72 -6.93 -16.70
CA GLU A 25 2.36 -7.61 -15.57
C GLU A 25 3.60 -6.83 -15.07
N GLU A 26 3.79 -5.59 -15.54
CA GLU A 26 4.88 -4.74 -15.08
C GLU A 26 4.69 -4.45 -13.58
N THR A 27 5.65 -4.89 -12.79
CA THR A 27 5.66 -4.74 -11.34
C THR A 27 6.86 -3.92 -10.91
N LYS A 28 6.64 -2.92 -10.06
CA LYS A 28 7.66 -2.11 -9.40
C LYS A 28 7.64 -2.44 -7.91
N ILE A 29 8.81 -2.68 -7.35
CA ILE A 29 8.99 -3.06 -5.95
C ILE A 29 10.01 -2.11 -5.34
N PHE A 30 9.61 -1.47 -4.24
CA PHE A 30 10.46 -0.55 -3.49
C PHE A 30 10.63 -1.07 -2.07
N VAL A 31 11.87 -1.14 -1.62
CA VAL A 31 12.23 -1.54 -0.27
C VAL A 31 12.96 -0.37 0.39
N ILE A 32 12.57 -0.04 1.62
CA ILE A 32 13.26 0.97 2.44
C ILE A 32 13.76 0.27 3.70
N HIS A 33 15.04 -0.07 3.71
CA HIS A 33 15.76 -0.72 4.80
C HIS A 33 17.27 -0.46 4.61
N ASP A 34 18.10 -0.60 5.64
CA ASP A 34 19.55 -0.36 5.51
C ASP A 34 20.26 -1.41 4.61
N LEU A 35 19.69 -2.62 4.43
CA LEU A 35 20.21 -3.62 3.50
C LEU A 35 19.85 -3.30 2.04
N LYS A 36 18.73 -2.64 1.80
CA LYS A 36 18.26 -2.21 0.49
C LYS A 36 17.41 -0.95 0.65
N ASN A 37 17.85 0.16 0.12
CA ASN A 37 17.17 1.44 0.26
C ASN A 37 16.83 2.03 -1.10
N ASP A 38 15.59 1.82 -1.53
CA ASP A 38 15.04 2.32 -2.79
C ASP A 38 14.30 3.67 -2.58
N TYR A 39 14.55 4.38 -1.46
CA TYR A 39 13.80 5.58 -1.10
C TYR A 39 13.78 6.64 -2.21
N ASP A 40 14.94 6.99 -2.77
CA ASP A 40 15.01 8.06 -3.78
C ASP A 40 14.24 7.68 -5.05
N SER A 41 14.38 6.45 -5.53
CA SER A 41 13.64 5.96 -6.70
C SER A 41 12.14 5.82 -6.42
N PHE A 42 11.76 5.53 -5.19
CA PHE A 42 10.37 5.50 -4.76
C PHE A 42 9.73 6.89 -4.79
N ILE A 43 10.42 7.90 -4.24
CA ILE A 43 9.95 9.29 -4.30
C ILE A 43 9.82 9.77 -5.75
N GLU A 44 10.82 9.50 -6.59
CA GLU A 44 10.77 9.85 -8.01
C GLU A 44 9.55 9.20 -8.70
N PHE A 45 9.27 7.93 -8.41
CA PHE A 45 8.10 7.23 -8.93
C PHE A 45 6.78 7.88 -8.47
N LEU A 46 6.65 8.24 -7.18
CA LEU A 46 5.46 8.91 -6.67
C LEU A 46 5.27 10.30 -7.29
N GLU A 47 6.33 11.08 -7.46
CA GLU A 47 6.29 12.38 -8.10
C GLU A 47 5.89 12.29 -9.59
N GLN A 48 6.35 11.25 -10.30
CA GLN A 48 5.91 10.96 -11.67
C GLN A 48 4.41 10.63 -11.71
N ASN A 49 3.91 9.82 -10.80
CA ASN A 49 2.50 9.47 -10.71
C ASN A 49 1.63 10.72 -10.44
N GLU A 50 2.08 11.61 -9.56
CA GLU A 50 1.42 12.89 -9.30
C GLU A 50 1.39 13.77 -10.56
N GLN A 51 2.54 13.96 -11.22
CA GLN A 51 2.69 14.77 -12.42
C GLN A 51 1.82 14.27 -13.58
N HIS A 52 1.75 12.95 -13.77
CA HIS A 52 0.99 12.32 -14.86
C HIS A 52 -0.48 12.08 -14.51
N LYS A 53 -0.92 12.45 -13.30
CA LYS A 53 -2.26 12.21 -12.77
C LYS A 53 -2.65 10.73 -12.84
N GLU A 54 -1.73 9.88 -12.44
CA GLU A 54 -1.94 8.44 -12.36
C GLU A 54 -2.75 8.11 -11.11
N TRP A 55 -3.40 6.95 -11.11
CA TRP A 55 -4.23 6.51 -10.01
C TRP A 55 -3.63 5.29 -9.33
N HIS A 56 -3.71 5.26 -8.01
CA HIS A 56 -3.45 4.09 -7.21
C HIS A 56 -4.75 3.34 -6.91
N ILE A 57 -4.73 2.04 -7.14
CA ILE A 57 -5.85 1.13 -6.95
C ILE A 57 -5.47 0.20 -5.79
N SER A 58 -6.27 0.17 -4.74
CA SER A 58 -5.96 -0.59 -3.53
C SER A 58 -7.21 -1.21 -2.90
N TYR A 59 -7.02 -2.08 -1.93
CA TYR A 59 -8.11 -2.62 -1.13
C TYR A 59 -8.08 -2.00 0.27
N ASN A 60 -9.08 -1.17 0.61
CA ASN A 60 -9.14 -0.37 1.84
C ASN A 60 -8.03 0.69 1.98
N GLY A 61 -7.40 1.08 0.87
CA GLY A 61 -6.23 1.95 0.88
C GLY A 61 -6.53 3.39 1.25
N LEU A 62 -7.73 3.90 1.07
CA LEU A 62 -8.10 5.26 1.52
C LEU A 62 -7.94 5.45 3.03
N ALA A 63 -8.12 4.37 3.78
CA ALA A 63 -7.96 4.38 5.23
C ALA A 63 -6.50 4.16 5.67
N PHE A 64 -5.61 3.68 4.79
CA PHE A 64 -4.25 3.30 5.15
C PHE A 64 -3.21 3.69 4.09
N ASP A 65 -3.11 2.98 2.96
CA ASP A 65 -2.03 3.16 1.97
C ASP A 65 -1.96 4.58 1.41
N ALA A 66 -3.10 5.18 1.11
CA ALA A 66 -3.17 6.55 0.62
C ALA A 66 -2.68 7.57 1.68
N GLN A 67 -2.97 7.33 2.95
CA GLN A 67 -2.48 8.15 4.06
C GLN A 67 -0.96 8.05 4.18
N VAL A 68 -0.42 6.82 4.10
CA VAL A 68 1.02 6.56 4.14
C VAL A 68 1.71 7.19 2.93
N THR A 69 1.16 7.03 1.72
CA THR A 69 1.69 7.67 0.51
C THR A 69 1.80 9.18 0.67
N HIS A 70 0.72 9.82 1.13
CA HIS A 70 0.69 11.27 1.29
C HIS A 70 1.64 11.75 2.38
N TYR A 71 1.75 11.02 3.48
CA TYR A 71 2.72 11.27 4.54
C TYR A 71 4.16 11.22 4.01
N ILE A 72 4.51 10.22 3.20
CA ILE A 72 5.84 10.07 2.60
C ILE A 72 6.13 11.27 1.68
N ILE A 73 5.21 11.62 0.78
CA ILE A 73 5.38 12.76 -0.14
C ILE A 73 5.56 14.06 0.64
N LYS A 74 4.76 14.30 1.65
CA LYS A 74 4.77 15.53 2.45
C LYS A 74 6.07 15.70 3.25
N ASN A 75 6.66 14.60 3.69
CA ASN A 75 7.87 14.59 4.53
C ASN A 75 9.15 14.24 3.73
N ARG A 76 9.11 14.23 2.40
CA ARG A 76 10.21 13.77 1.55
C ARG A 76 11.55 14.45 1.83
N ASP A 77 11.54 15.76 2.12
CA ASP A 77 12.76 16.50 2.39
C ASP A 77 13.38 16.15 3.76
N MET A 78 12.56 15.82 4.74
CA MET A 78 13.00 15.35 6.05
C MET A 78 13.70 13.99 5.94
N PHE A 79 13.20 13.11 5.07
CA PHE A 79 13.69 11.73 4.92
C PHE A 79 15.01 11.63 4.15
N LYS A 80 15.35 12.59 3.31
CA LYS A 80 16.54 12.55 2.42
C LYS A 80 17.87 12.26 3.14
N ASN A 81 17.99 12.63 4.41
CA ASN A 81 19.24 12.48 5.17
C ASN A 81 19.18 11.36 6.22
N LEU A 82 18.15 10.54 6.20
CA LEU A 82 17.97 9.43 7.14
C LEU A 82 18.45 8.12 6.53
N SER A 83 18.82 7.16 7.39
CA SER A 83 19.06 5.78 6.98
C SER A 83 17.75 5.10 6.56
N GLY A 84 17.82 4.03 5.77
CA GLY A 84 16.64 3.29 5.34
C GLY A 84 15.80 2.81 6.53
N CYS A 85 16.44 2.26 7.56
CA CYS A 85 15.75 1.84 8.78
C CYS A 85 15.07 3.01 9.52
N ALA A 86 15.69 4.20 9.56
CA ALA A 86 15.10 5.37 10.21
C ALA A 86 13.88 5.91 9.44
N ILE A 87 13.94 5.90 8.11
CA ILE A 87 12.80 6.24 7.25
C ILE A 87 11.66 5.24 7.48
N ALA A 88 11.96 3.95 7.42
CA ALA A 88 10.96 2.89 7.62
C ALA A 88 10.32 2.97 9.01
N GLU A 89 11.09 3.28 10.07
CA GLU A 89 10.56 3.47 11.42
C GLU A 89 9.59 4.65 11.49
N ALA A 90 9.91 5.78 10.86
CA ALA A 90 9.02 6.93 10.81
C ALA A 90 7.71 6.61 10.06
N ILE A 91 7.78 5.90 8.94
CA ILE A 91 6.61 5.42 8.19
C ILE A 91 5.79 4.45 9.05
N TYR A 92 6.43 3.52 9.74
CA TYR A 92 5.77 2.56 10.63
C TYR A 92 5.01 3.25 11.77
N GLN A 93 5.63 4.21 12.45
CA GLN A 93 4.97 4.96 13.52
C GLN A 93 3.71 5.68 13.01
N TYR A 94 3.81 6.37 11.89
CA TYR A 94 2.67 7.01 11.24
C TYR A 94 1.57 6.00 10.86
N ALA A 95 1.96 4.85 10.31
CA ALA A 95 1.04 3.77 9.97
C ALA A 95 0.28 3.24 11.21
N GLN A 96 0.97 3.03 12.34
CA GLN A 96 0.35 2.58 13.59
C GLN A 96 -0.63 3.63 14.17
N GLU A 97 -0.29 4.93 14.09
CA GLU A 97 -1.19 6.01 14.48
C GLU A 97 -2.44 6.02 13.60
N THR A 98 -2.27 5.85 12.28
CA THR A 98 -3.37 5.78 11.32
C THR A 98 -4.30 4.60 11.61
N ILE A 99 -3.76 3.40 11.84
CA ILE A 99 -4.54 2.22 12.24
C ILE A 99 -5.32 2.48 13.54
N THR A 100 -4.66 3.12 14.50
CA THR A 100 -5.30 3.46 15.79
C THR A 100 -6.48 4.40 15.61
N LYS A 101 -6.35 5.46 14.79
CA LYS A 101 -7.43 6.39 14.44
C LYS A 101 -8.59 5.66 13.77
N VAL A 102 -8.30 4.83 12.75
CA VAL A 102 -9.32 4.04 12.03
C VAL A 102 -10.09 3.11 12.96
N ASN A 103 -9.40 2.44 13.88
CA ASN A 103 -10.04 1.53 14.87
C ASN A 103 -10.94 2.27 15.86
N LYS A 104 -10.66 3.54 16.14
CA LYS A 104 -11.50 4.42 16.98
C LYS A 104 -12.62 5.10 16.20
N ASN A 105 -12.78 4.82 14.89
CA ASN A 105 -13.67 5.53 13.97
C ASN A 105 -13.39 7.05 13.90
N GLU A 106 -12.16 7.45 14.10
CA GLU A 106 -11.71 8.83 13.89
C GLU A 106 -11.45 9.09 12.40
N PHE A 107 -11.52 10.36 12.00
CA PHE A 107 -11.20 10.75 10.63
C PHE A 107 -9.71 10.56 10.35
N PRO A 108 -9.34 10.14 9.12
CA PRO A 108 -7.95 10.09 8.69
C PRO A 108 -7.35 11.51 8.70
N GLU A 109 -6.03 11.59 8.80
CA GLU A 109 -5.32 12.88 8.87
C GLU A 109 -5.46 13.68 7.57
N PHE A 110 -5.31 13.01 6.42
CA PHE A 110 -5.43 13.65 5.12
C PHE A 110 -6.79 13.35 4.50
N ALA A 111 -7.50 14.40 4.13
CA ALA A 111 -8.74 14.27 3.40
C ALA A 111 -8.48 13.94 1.91
N LEU A 112 -9.48 13.37 1.22
CA LEU A 112 -9.34 12.97 -0.19
C LEU A 112 -8.88 14.09 -1.12
N TRP A 113 -9.34 15.31 -0.88
CA TRP A 113 -8.98 16.49 -1.69
C TRP A 113 -7.56 17.02 -1.43
N GLU A 114 -6.88 16.53 -0.40
CA GLU A 114 -5.48 16.84 -0.10
C GLU A 114 -4.53 15.86 -0.78
N MET A 115 -5.04 14.73 -1.27
CA MET A 115 -4.22 13.69 -1.91
C MET A 115 -3.86 14.09 -3.33
N SER A 116 -2.56 14.14 -3.61
CA SER A 116 -2.04 14.53 -4.92
C SER A 116 -2.14 13.42 -5.97
N ILE A 117 -2.20 12.15 -5.54
CA ILE A 117 -2.37 10.98 -6.40
C ILE A 117 -3.80 10.47 -6.25
N GLY A 118 -4.51 10.29 -7.37
CA GLY A 118 -5.87 9.76 -7.40
C GLY A 118 -5.97 8.36 -6.78
N GLN A 119 -7.09 8.06 -6.12
CA GLN A 119 -7.27 6.80 -5.39
C GLN A 119 -8.53 6.06 -5.84
N ILE A 120 -8.41 4.77 -6.11
CA ILE A 120 -9.54 3.85 -6.29
C ILE A 120 -9.46 2.81 -5.17
N ASP A 121 -10.41 2.85 -4.27
CA ASP A 121 -10.50 1.92 -3.14
C ASP A 121 -11.59 0.88 -3.40
N LEU A 122 -11.16 -0.34 -3.69
CA LEU A 122 -12.07 -1.45 -4.03
C LEU A 122 -12.95 -1.86 -2.86
N PHE A 123 -12.46 -1.72 -1.62
CA PHE A 123 -13.29 -1.97 -0.45
C PHE A 123 -14.46 -0.97 -0.38
N LYS A 124 -14.20 0.32 -0.59
CA LYS A 124 -15.23 1.36 -0.59
C LYS A 124 -16.23 1.19 -1.73
N MET A 125 -15.78 0.75 -2.89
CA MET A 125 -16.66 0.49 -4.04
C MET A 125 -17.68 -0.62 -3.74
N HIS A 126 -17.28 -1.67 -3.01
CA HIS A 126 -18.13 -2.83 -2.76
C HIS A 126 -18.90 -2.75 -1.44
N HIS A 127 -18.44 -1.92 -0.48
CA HIS A 127 -18.96 -1.89 0.89
C HIS A 127 -19.24 -0.50 1.44
N TRP A 128 -19.27 0.47 0.58
CA TRP A 128 -19.41 1.89 0.89
C TRP A 128 -20.49 2.25 1.95
N ASP A 129 -21.62 1.56 1.94
CA ASP A 129 -22.81 1.90 2.72
C ASP A 129 -23.11 0.95 3.90
N ASN A 130 -22.29 -0.08 4.10
CA ASN A 130 -22.59 -1.09 5.11
C ASN A 130 -21.40 -1.48 5.99
N PRO A 131 -21.21 -0.77 7.13
CA PRO A 131 -20.14 -1.07 8.09
C PRO A 131 -20.18 -2.52 8.63
N ALA A 132 -21.34 -3.17 8.62
CA ALA A 132 -21.49 -4.56 9.07
C ALA A 132 -20.96 -5.60 8.06
N LYS A 133 -20.73 -5.19 6.81
CA LYS A 133 -20.17 -6.06 5.75
C LYS A 133 -18.68 -5.83 5.54
N ARG A 134 -17.94 -5.39 6.56
CA ARG A 134 -16.48 -5.26 6.46
C ARG A 134 -15.87 -6.63 6.19
N SER A 135 -15.32 -6.80 4.98
CA SER A 135 -14.58 -8.00 4.59
C SER A 135 -13.09 -7.65 4.49
N SER A 136 -12.25 -8.50 5.04
CA SER A 136 -10.80 -8.40 4.81
C SER A 136 -10.47 -8.83 3.36
N LEU A 137 -9.31 -8.40 2.85
CA LEU A 137 -8.80 -8.88 1.56
C LEU A 137 -8.76 -10.42 1.53
N LYS A 138 -8.30 -11.07 2.60
CA LYS A 138 -8.25 -12.53 2.74
C LYS A 138 -9.62 -13.19 2.60
N TRP A 139 -10.65 -12.59 3.16
CA TRP A 139 -12.00 -13.12 3.01
C TRP A 139 -12.45 -13.06 1.55
N ILE A 140 -12.14 -11.98 0.84
CA ILE A 140 -12.41 -11.84 -0.60
C ILE A 140 -11.57 -12.85 -1.40
N GLN A 141 -10.28 -13.00 -1.08
CA GLN A 141 -9.41 -14.01 -1.69
C GLN A 141 -10.01 -15.41 -1.57
N TYR A 142 -10.46 -15.78 -0.37
CA TYR A 142 -11.17 -17.05 -0.14
C TYR A 142 -12.45 -17.17 -0.98
N SER A 143 -13.27 -16.12 -1.03
CA SER A 143 -14.52 -16.09 -1.78
C SER A 143 -14.34 -16.16 -3.31
N MET A 144 -13.15 -15.83 -3.80
CA MET A 144 -12.78 -15.88 -5.23
C MET A 144 -12.01 -17.13 -5.61
N ASP A 145 -11.85 -18.10 -4.68
CA ASP A 145 -10.98 -19.27 -4.87
C ASP A 145 -9.54 -18.88 -5.27
N TRP A 146 -8.98 -17.85 -4.60
CA TRP A 146 -7.60 -17.44 -4.83
C TRP A 146 -6.65 -18.55 -4.39
N ASN A 147 -5.77 -18.98 -5.30
CA ASN A 147 -4.94 -20.16 -5.09
C ASN A 147 -3.91 -20.05 -3.99
N ASN A 148 -3.53 -18.84 -3.60
CA ASN A 148 -2.43 -18.58 -2.67
C ASN A 148 -2.85 -17.56 -1.60
N ILE A 149 -3.64 -17.99 -0.64
CA ILE A 149 -4.03 -17.16 0.51
C ILE A 149 -2.93 -17.29 1.55
N LEU A 150 -2.16 -16.22 1.73
CA LEU A 150 -1.04 -16.17 2.66
C LEU A 150 -1.41 -15.39 3.92
N ASP A 151 -0.85 -15.80 5.04
CA ASP A 151 -0.75 -14.97 6.24
C ASP A 151 0.63 -14.31 6.27
N MET A 152 0.68 -13.05 6.74
CA MET A 152 1.96 -12.38 6.92
C MET A 152 2.83 -13.21 7.87
N PRO A 153 3.94 -13.78 7.39
CA PRO A 153 4.72 -14.72 8.19
C PRO A 153 5.59 -14.03 9.26
N ILE A 154 5.72 -12.71 9.17
CA ILE A 154 6.57 -11.89 10.04
C ILE A 154 5.70 -10.87 10.77
N HIS A 155 5.73 -10.88 12.10
CA HIS A 155 5.00 -9.88 12.89
C HIS A 155 5.55 -8.48 12.65
N HIS A 156 4.68 -7.49 12.50
CA HIS A 156 5.05 -6.11 12.09
C HIS A 156 6.01 -5.40 13.06
N GLU A 157 6.05 -5.80 14.34
CA GLU A 157 7.03 -5.29 15.32
C GLU A 157 8.40 -5.96 15.22
N THR A 158 8.53 -7.04 14.44
CA THR A 158 9.79 -7.76 14.29
C THR A 158 10.79 -6.88 13.54
N LYS A 159 11.99 -6.73 14.11
CA LYS A 159 13.08 -6.06 13.41
C LYS A 159 13.65 -6.97 12.34
N ILE A 160 13.60 -6.52 11.12
CA ILE A 160 14.19 -7.20 9.97
C ILE A 160 15.71 -7.08 10.03
N LYS A 161 16.40 -8.20 9.75
CA LYS A 161 17.86 -8.29 9.86
C LYS A 161 18.51 -8.95 8.64
N THR A 162 17.75 -9.64 7.81
CA THR A 162 18.28 -10.44 6.70
C THR A 162 17.52 -10.13 5.39
N GLN A 163 18.21 -10.33 4.27
CA GLN A 163 17.60 -10.20 2.95
C GLN A 163 16.47 -11.21 2.76
N GLU A 164 16.60 -12.42 3.27
CA GLU A 164 15.57 -13.47 3.19
C GLU A 164 14.25 -13.03 3.85
N GLN A 165 14.31 -12.30 4.97
CA GLN A 165 13.11 -11.73 5.59
C GLN A 165 12.48 -10.67 4.69
N ILE A 166 13.27 -9.81 4.04
CA ILE A 166 12.80 -8.82 3.08
C ILE A 166 12.11 -9.51 1.91
N ASP A 167 12.74 -10.54 1.34
CA ASP A 167 12.20 -11.29 0.20
C ASP A 167 10.85 -11.95 0.56
N THR A 168 10.73 -12.47 1.78
CA THR A 168 9.47 -13.03 2.30
C THR A 168 8.36 -11.97 2.37
N ILE A 169 8.67 -10.75 2.82
CA ILE A 169 7.69 -9.64 2.87
C ILE A 169 7.29 -9.23 1.45
N ILE A 170 8.25 -9.15 0.54
CA ILE A 170 7.99 -8.84 -0.87
C ILE A 170 7.03 -9.88 -1.48
N GLU A 171 7.30 -11.17 -1.28
CA GLU A 171 6.45 -12.25 -1.81
C GLU A 171 5.00 -12.13 -1.31
N TYR A 172 4.84 -11.85 -0.02
CA TYR A 172 3.53 -11.62 0.58
C TYR A 172 2.82 -10.41 -0.05
N CYS A 173 3.46 -9.25 -0.10
CA CYS A 173 2.91 -8.03 -0.67
C CYS A 173 2.56 -8.18 -2.16
N VAL A 174 3.43 -8.83 -2.95
CA VAL A 174 3.16 -9.14 -4.38
C VAL A 174 1.91 -10.00 -4.53
N ASN A 175 1.71 -10.99 -3.66
CA ASN A 175 0.51 -11.84 -3.68
C ASN A 175 -0.76 -11.01 -3.42
N ASP A 176 -0.73 -10.10 -2.45
CA ASP A 176 -1.87 -9.25 -2.12
C ASP A 176 -2.18 -8.24 -3.25
N VAL A 177 -1.16 -7.66 -3.88
CA VAL A 177 -1.34 -6.81 -5.08
C VAL A 177 -1.95 -7.59 -6.23
N LYS A 178 -1.49 -8.81 -6.54
CA LYS A 178 -2.07 -9.65 -7.60
C LYS A 178 -3.52 -10.02 -7.34
N SER A 179 -3.86 -10.36 -6.11
CA SER A 179 -5.24 -10.66 -5.74
C SER A 179 -6.13 -9.42 -5.84
N THR A 180 -5.65 -8.26 -5.40
CA THR A 180 -6.33 -6.96 -5.53
C THR A 180 -6.54 -6.58 -7.00
N LYS A 181 -5.55 -6.83 -7.87
CA LYS A 181 -5.69 -6.65 -9.32
C LYS A 181 -6.78 -7.55 -9.91
N ASN A 182 -6.88 -8.79 -9.47
CA ASN A 182 -7.96 -9.69 -9.91
C ASN A 182 -9.35 -9.18 -9.48
N ILE A 183 -9.47 -8.62 -8.26
CA ILE A 183 -10.70 -7.95 -7.81
C ILE A 183 -11.02 -6.77 -8.73
N PHE A 184 -10.02 -5.92 -9.02
CA PHE A 184 -10.19 -4.77 -9.90
C PHE A 184 -10.69 -5.17 -11.29
N ILE A 185 -10.07 -6.17 -11.93
CA ILE A 185 -10.46 -6.66 -13.26
C ILE A 185 -11.91 -7.16 -13.25
N LYS A 186 -12.32 -7.92 -12.21
CA LYS A 186 -13.69 -8.39 -12.06
C LYS A 186 -14.69 -7.26 -11.84
N SER A 187 -14.25 -6.13 -11.30
CA SER A 187 -15.05 -4.94 -11.00
C SER A 187 -15.02 -3.89 -12.11
N GLU A 188 -14.18 -4.04 -13.13
CA GLU A 188 -13.93 -3.02 -14.18
C GLU A 188 -15.21 -2.59 -14.89
N SER A 189 -16.18 -3.51 -15.06
CA SER A 189 -17.47 -3.17 -15.66
C SER A 189 -18.31 -2.19 -14.83
N GLN A 190 -18.00 -2.04 -13.55
CA GLN A 190 -18.64 -1.12 -12.61
C GLN A 190 -17.90 0.22 -12.52
N ILE A 191 -16.65 0.27 -12.98
CA ILE A 191 -15.78 1.44 -12.98
C ILE A 191 -15.81 2.03 -14.39
N LYS A 192 -16.48 3.16 -14.57
CA LYS A 192 -16.36 3.94 -15.79
C LYS A 192 -15.13 4.83 -15.69
N LEU A 193 -14.00 4.31 -16.09
CA LEU A 193 -12.75 5.05 -16.26
C LEU A 193 -12.73 5.80 -17.60
#